data_9e24ab6ad09ef37d645be089e98da90e
#
_entry.id   9e24ab6ad09ef37d645be089e98da90e
#
_cell.length_a   1.000
_cell.length_b   1.000
_cell.length_c   1.000
_cell.angle_alpha   90.00
_cell.angle_beta   90.00
_cell.angle_gamma   90.00
#
_symmetry.space_group_name_H-M   'P 1'
#
loop_
_entity.id
_entity.type
_entity.pdbx_description
1 polymer ?
#
loop_
_entity_poly.entity_id
_entity_poly.type
_entity_poly.pdbx_seq_one_letter_code
_entity_poly.pdbx_strand_id
1 'polypeptide(L)'
;MLFRSPSVYEQAVQLEKREFRQIFVQDLGHDKPTILLTNDRKATHKGLITRYAQRMLIENALSDAVRFFHVDALTSSVGLKVDFDMALLVIASALYRLLAKRMRGYADAQARRIFRDLIDTPATVEISNEEVRVHLHRRAHLPVVLSSGLLNEEVAIPWWDGRSLRITG
;
A
#
# COMPACT_ATOMS: atom_id res chain seq x y z
N MET A 1 9.59 -9.88 -23.00
CA MET A 1 8.54 -10.75 -22.43
C MET A 1 7.24 -10.37 -23.12
N LEU A 2 6.73 -11.22 -23.99
CA LEU A 2 5.44 -11.00 -24.67
C LEU A 2 4.34 -11.20 -23.62
N PHE A 3 3.64 -10.14 -23.26
CA PHE A 3 2.42 -10.21 -22.45
C PHE A 3 1.35 -10.94 -23.28
N ARG A 4 1.14 -12.22 -23.01
CA ARG A 4 -0.01 -12.93 -23.54
C ARG A 4 -1.25 -12.41 -22.81
N SER A 5 -2.31 -12.11 -23.57
CA SER A 5 -3.62 -11.81 -22.97
C SER A 5 -4.10 -13.04 -22.19
N PRO A 6 -4.66 -12.85 -20.98
CA PRO A 6 -5.18 -14.00 -20.22
C PRO A 6 -6.19 -14.80 -21.02
N SER A 7 -6.01 -16.11 -21.08
CA SER A 7 -6.98 -17.01 -21.69
C SER A 7 -8.01 -17.44 -20.64
N VAL A 8 -9.27 -17.43 -21.01
CA VAL A 8 -10.39 -17.71 -20.10
C VAL A 8 -11.22 -18.87 -20.68
N TYR A 9 -11.42 -19.89 -19.85
CA TYR A 9 -12.33 -21.01 -20.13
C TYR A 9 -13.40 -21.06 -19.03
N GLU A 10 -14.65 -21.31 -19.40
CA GLU A 10 -15.77 -21.41 -18.47
C GLU A 10 -16.53 -22.70 -18.63
N GLN A 11 -16.95 -23.29 -17.51
CA GLN A 11 -17.89 -24.40 -17.46
C GLN A 11 -18.89 -24.25 -16.34
N ALA A 12 -20.06 -24.89 -16.48
CA ALA A 12 -21.01 -25.02 -15.38
C ALA A 12 -20.62 -26.22 -14.50
N VAL A 13 -20.69 -26.02 -13.19
CA VAL A 13 -20.40 -27.04 -12.17
C VAL A 13 -21.56 -27.11 -11.19
N GLN A 14 -22.02 -28.31 -10.88
CA GLN A 14 -22.99 -28.54 -9.81
C GLN A 14 -22.29 -28.88 -8.50
N LEU A 15 -22.58 -28.10 -7.46
CA LEU A 15 -22.17 -28.36 -6.10
C LEU A 15 -23.40 -28.40 -5.21
N GLU A 16 -23.61 -29.49 -4.51
CA GLU A 16 -24.72 -29.70 -3.53
C GLU A 16 -26.12 -29.34 -4.05
N LYS A 17 -26.55 -29.51 -5.19
CA LYS A 17 -27.83 -29.10 -5.79
C LYS A 17 -27.90 -27.66 -6.30
N ARG A 18 -26.79 -26.93 -6.32
CA ARG A 18 -26.70 -25.58 -6.90
C ARG A 18 -25.73 -25.57 -8.05
N GLU A 19 -26.09 -24.85 -9.10
CA GLU A 19 -25.24 -24.66 -10.27
C GLU A 19 -24.41 -23.40 -10.09
N PHE A 20 -23.10 -23.52 -10.36
CA PHE A 20 -22.11 -22.45 -10.31
C PHE A 20 -21.40 -22.34 -11.65
N ARG A 21 -20.90 -21.16 -11.94
CA ARG A 21 -19.96 -20.92 -13.03
C ARG A 21 -18.55 -21.13 -12.51
N GLN A 22 -17.80 -22.01 -13.13
CA GLN A 22 -16.39 -22.23 -12.87
C GLN A 22 -15.57 -21.65 -14.02
N ILE A 23 -14.71 -20.71 -13.70
CA ILE A 23 -13.92 -19.95 -14.67
C ILE A 23 -12.45 -20.24 -14.40
N PHE A 24 -11.76 -20.72 -15.42
CA PHE A 24 -10.33 -20.96 -15.41
C PHE A 24 -9.64 -19.81 -16.13
N VAL A 25 -8.67 -19.18 -15.48
CA VAL A 25 -7.90 -18.07 -16.05
C VAL A 25 -6.43 -18.47 -16.09
N GLN A 26 -5.85 -18.51 -17.28
CA GLN A 26 -4.41 -18.76 -17.51
C GLN A 26 -3.69 -17.45 -17.84
N ASP A 27 -2.36 -17.45 -17.70
CA ASP A 27 -1.48 -16.33 -18.05
C ASP A 27 -1.69 -15.05 -17.21
N LEU A 28 -2.12 -15.21 -15.93
CA LEU A 28 -2.17 -14.11 -14.95
C LEU A 28 -0.80 -13.80 -14.29
N GLY A 29 0.30 -14.22 -14.91
CA GLY A 29 1.66 -13.99 -14.40
C GLY A 29 2.22 -15.10 -13.50
N HIS A 30 1.53 -16.25 -13.42
CA HIS A 30 1.99 -17.48 -12.75
C HIS A 30 1.63 -18.72 -13.59
N ASP A 31 2.36 -19.80 -13.39
CA ASP A 31 2.25 -21.02 -14.22
C ASP A 31 0.96 -21.82 -13.98
N LYS A 32 0.33 -21.65 -12.81
CA LYS A 32 -0.91 -22.38 -12.48
C LYS A 32 -2.13 -21.55 -12.83
N PRO A 33 -3.17 -22.17 -13.44
CA PRO A 33 -4.42 -21.47 -13.71
C PRO A 33 -5.11 -21.05 -12.41
N THR A 34 -5.68 -19.84 -12.41
CA THR A 34 -6.55 -19.38 -11.33
C THR A 34 -7.97 -19.89 -11.59
N ILE A 35 -8.57 -20.51 -10.60
CA ILE A 35 -9.93 -21.03 -10.67
C ILE A 35 -10.85 -20.11 -9.88
N LEU A 36 -11.84 -19.52 -10.55
CA LEU A 36 -12.89 -18.72 -9.94
C LEU A 36 -14.20 -19.48 -9.92
N LEU A 37 -14.89 -19.49 -8.81
CA LEU A 37 -16.22 -20.07 -8.67
C LEU A 37 -17.21 -18.96 -8.30
N THR A 38 -18.33 -18.85 -9.04
CA THR A 38 -19.32 -17.81 -8.80
C THR A 38 -20.74 -18.29 -9.08
N ASN A 39 -21.71 -17.77 -8.33
CA ASN A 39 -23.14 -17.90 -8.59
C ASN A 39 -23.71 -16.71 -9.39
N ASP A 40 -22.87 -15.70 -9.68
CA ASP A 40 -23.28 -14.54 -10.48
C ASP A 40 -23.34 -14.91 -11.96
N ARG A 41 -24.55 -15.12 -12.46
CA ARG A 41 -24.80 -15.52 -13.86
C ARG A 41 -24.68 -14.37 -14.86
N LYS A 42 -24.68 -13.10 -14.37
CA LYS A 42 -24.69 -11.91 -15.23
C LYS A 42 -23.32 -11.24 -15.38
N ALA A 43 -22.43 -11.47 -14.43
CA ALA A 43 -21.12 -10.83 -14.46
C ALA A 43 -20.28 -11.30 -15.65
N THR A 44 -19.59 -10.36 -16.30
CA THR A 44 -18.61 -10.67 -17.34
C THR A 44 -17.33 -11.28 -16.76
N HIS A 45 -16.57 -12.04 -17.54
CA HIS A 45 -15.28 -12.60 -17.13
C HIS A 45 -14.34 -11.50 -16.63
N LYS A 46 -14.24 -10.39 -17.37
CA LYS A 46 -13.43 -9.23 -16.96
C LYS A 46 -13.85 -8.69 -15.61
N GLY A 47 -15.16 -8.54 -15.37
CA GLY A 47 -15.69 -8.05 -14.09
C GLY A 47 -15.35 -8.97 -12.92
N LEU A 48 -15.48 -10.29 -13.13
CA LEU A 48 -15.15 -11.30 -12.10
C LEU A 48 -13.65 -11.35 -11.82
N ILE A 49 -12.80 -11.31 -12.83
CA ILE A 49 -11.35 -11.28 -12.68
C ILE A 49 -10.91 -10.00 -11.96
N THR A 50 -11.47 -8.84 -12.32
CA THR A 50 -11.18 -7.56 -11.64
C THR A 50 -11.60 -7.60 -10.17
N ARG A 51 -12.78 -8.14 -9.87
CA ARG A 51 -13.26 -8.30 -8.48
C ARG A 51 -12.37 -9.25 -7.67
N TYR A 52 -11.91 -10.33 -8.29
CA TYR A 52 -10.97 -11.25 -7.66
C TYR A 52 -9.61 -10.59 -7.41
N ALA A 53 -9.11 -9.82 -8.36
CA ALA A 53 -7.85 -9.08 -8.18
C ALA A 53 -7.91 -8.07 -7.03
N GLN A 54 -9.09 -7.50 -6.71
CA GLN A 54 -9.27 -6.64 -5.54
C GLN A 54 -9.02 -7.37 -4.22
N ARG A 55 -9.19 -8.71 -4.16
CA ARG A 55 -8.82 -9.51 -2.99
C ARG A 55 -7.33 -9.38 -2.65
N MET A 56 -6.46 -9.30 -3.65
CA MET A 56 -5.03 -9.10 -3.42
C MET A 56 -4.73 -7.79 -2.66
N LEU A 57 -5.57 -6.76 -2.82
CA LEU A 57 -5.40 -5.50 -2.07
C LEU A 57 -5.65 -5.70 -0.57
N ILE A 58 -6.63 -6.55 -0.21
CA ILE A 58 -6.92 -6.89 1.18
C ILE A 58 -5.79 -7.75 1.74
N GLU A 59 -5.33 -8.75 1.00
CA GLU A 59 -4.21 -9.62 1.40
C GLU A 59 -2.91 -8.81 1.60
N ASN A 60 -2.63 -7.86 0.71
CA ASN A 60 -1.50 -6.95 0.84
C ASN A 60 -1.65 -6.04 2.07
N ALA A 61 -2.86 -5.52 2.34
CA ALA A 61 -3.11 -4.69 3.52
C ALA A 61 -2.94 -5.48 4.83
N LEU A 62 -3.42 -6.73 4.88
CA LEU A 62 -3.20 -7.63 6.02
C LEU A 62 -1.72 -8.01 6.16
N SER A 63 -1.04 -8.26 5.06
CA SER A 63 0.40 -8.53 5.06
C SER A 63 1.20 -7.34 5.60
N ASP A 64 0.85 -6.11 5.23
CA ASP A 64 1.48 -4.91 5.78
C ASP A 64 1.16 -4.76 7.27
N ALA A 65 -0.08 -5.00 7.69
CA ALA A 65 -0.48 -4.94 9.10
C ALA A 65 0.35 -5.90 9.97
N VAL A 66 0.56 -7.13 9.51
CA VAL A 66 1.34 -8.14 10.26
C VAL A 66 2.85 -7.92 10.12
N ARG A 67 3.36 -7.79 8.87
CA ARG A 67 4.81 -7.85 8.61
C ARG A 67 5.53 -6.52 8.76
N PHE A 68 4.82 -5.41 8.68
CA PHE A 68 5.40 -4.08 8.76
C PHE A 68 4.95 -3.32 10.01
N PHE A 69 3.66 -3.35 10.33
CA PHE A 69 3.11 -2.68 11.50
C PHE A 69 3.03 -3.57 12.75
N HIS A 70 3.39 -4.87 12.63
CA HIS A 70 3.48 -5.83 13.74
C HIS A 70 2.20 -5.92 14.60
N VAL A 71 1.03 -5.94 13.93
CA VAL A 71 -0.28 -6.06 14.61
C VAL A 71 -0.42 -7.33 15.46
N ASP A 72 0.35 -8.36 15.15
CA ASP A 72 0.42 -9.64 15.86
C ASP A 72 1.36 -9.62 17.08
N ALA A 73 2.12 -8.56 17.28
CA ALA A 73 3.07 -8.38 18.37
C ALA A 73 2.69 -7.19 19.27
N LEU A 74 1.41 -7.12 19.66
CA LEU A 74 0.90 -6.06 20.53
C LEU A 74 1.59 -6.08 21.90
N THR A 75 1.93 -4.91 22.41
CA THR A 75 2.77 -4.73 23.59
C THR A 75 2.05 -4.98 24.91
N SER A 76 0.74 -5.24 24.90
CA SER A 76 -0.07 -5.34 26.09
C SER A 76 -1.24 -6.31 25.92
N SER A 77 -1.62 -6.97 27.04
CA SER A 77 -2.85 -7.75 27.15
C SER A 77 -4.04 -6.93 27.66
N VAL A 78 -3.83 -5.65 27.96
CA VAL A 78 -4.91 -4.75 28.43
C VAL A 78 -5.72 -4.25 27.24
N GLY A 79 -7.02 -4.55 27.18
CA GLY A 79 -7.89 -4.24 26.06
C GLY A 79 -7.84 -2.80 25.58
N LEU A 80 -7.85 -1.82 26.48
CA LEU A 80 -7.75 -0.39 26.11
C LEU A 80 -6.44 -0.05 25.39
N LYS A 81 -5.33 -0.66 25.78
CA LYS A 81 -4.03 -0.45 25.10
C LYS A 81 -4.03 -1.12 23.73
N VAL A 82 -4.63 -2.30 23.61
CA VAL A 82 -4.80 -2.98 22.33
C VAL A 82 -5.62 -2.12 21.36
N ASP A 83 -6.75 -1.56 21.82
CA ASP A 83 -7.60 -0.70 21.01
C ASP A 83 -6.85 0.56 20.56
N PHE A 84 -6.03 1.15 21.43
CA PHE A 84 -5.19 2.29 21.09
C PHE A 84 -4.13 1.94 20.05
N ASP A 85 -3.41 0.83 20.22
CA ASP A 85 -2.41 0.34 19.27
C ASP A 85 -3.05 0.06 17.90
N MET A 86 -4.25 -0.53 17.87
CA MET A 86 -5.01 -0.76 16.64
C MET A 86 -5.41 0.55 15.95
N ALA A 87 -5.85 1.55 16.72
CA ALA A 87 -6.17 2.87 16.17
C ALA A 87 -4.94 3.54 15.55
N LEU A 88 -3.79 3.50 16.23
CA LEU A 88 -2.53 4.02 15.69
C LEU A 88 -2.11 3.30 14.41
N LEU A 89 -2.27 1.97 14.36
CA LEU A 89 -1.97 1.17 13.17
C LEU A 89 -2.82 1.59 11.98
N VAL A 90 -4.14 1.80 12.20
CA VAL A 90 -5.05 2.26 11.13
C VAL A 90 -4.62 3.64 10.62
N ILE A 91 -4.29 4.57 11.52
CA ILE A 91 -3.82 5.91 11.16
C ILE A 91 -2.50 5.81 10.36
N ALA A 92 -1.52 5.07 10.86
CA ALA A 92 -0.24 4.89 10.19
C ALA A 92 -0.43 4.28 8.79
N SER A 93 -1.22 3.22 8.67
CA SER A 93 -1.53 2.58 7.40
C SER A 93 -2.20 3.55 6.40
N ALA A 94 -3.12 4.40 6.89
CA ALA A 94 -3.76 5.43 6.07
C ALA A 94 -2.75 6.48 5.57
N LEU A 95 -1.83 6.95 6.43
CA LEU A 95 -0.78 7.90 6.05
C LEU A 95 0.15 7.32 4.98
N TYR A 96 0.58 6.05 5.13
CA TYR A 96 1.39 5.38 4.12
C TYR A 96 0.65 5.28 2.77
N ARG A 97 -0.64 4.98 2.78
CA ARG A 97 -1.46 4.94 1.56
C ARG A 97 -1.63 6.32 0.92
N LEU A 98 -1.81 7.37 1.72
CA LEU A 98 -1.89 8.74 1.21
C LEU A 98 -0.56 9.16 0.58
N LEU A 99 0.56 8.85 1.23
CA LEU A 99 1.90 9.09 0.69
C LEU A 99 2.10 8.33 -0.63
N ALA A 100 1.77 7.02 -0.65
CA ALA A 100 1.89 6.18 -1.84
C ALA A 100 1.16 6.76 -3.06
N LYS A 101 -0.08 7.24 -2.86
CA LYS A 101 -0.89 7.85 -3.93
C LYS A 101 -0.31 9.14 -4.49
N ARG A 102 0.47 9.88 -3.70
CA ARG A 102 1.15 11.11 -4.13
C ARG A 102 2.50 10.87 -4.80
N MET A 103 3.05 9.67 -4.65
CA MET A 103 4.35 9.30 -5.22
C MET A 103 4.19 8.57 -6.54
N ARG A 104 4.79 9.10 -7.60
CA ARG A 104 4.75 8.49 -8.94
C ARG A 104 5.34 7.08 -8.91
N GLY A 105 4.54 6.09 -9.34
CA GLY A 105 4.95 4.67 -9.39
C GLY A 105 4.83 3.91 -8.06
N TYR A 106 4.19 4.50 -7.04
CA TYR A 106 4.01 3.89 -5.72
C TYR A 106 2.54 3.72 -5.30
N ALA A 107 1.57 4.05 -6.15
CA ALA A 107 0.13 4.04 -5.80
C ALA A 107 -0.33 2.72 -5.15
N ASP A 108 0.20 1.57 -5.61
CA ASP A 108 -0.13 0.24 -5.11
C ASP A 108 1.02 -0.40 -4.31
N ALA A 109 2.03 0.39 -3.92
CA ALA A 109 3.19 -0.12 -3.19
C ALA A 109 2.81 -0.48 -1.74
N GLN A 110 3.40 -1.56 -1.24
CA GLN A 110 3.31 -1.95 0.16
C GLN A 110 4.07 -0.97 1.07
N ALA A 111 3.65 -0.85 2.32
CA ALA A 111 4.22 0.06 3.31
C ALA A 111 5.74 -0.13 3.48
N ARG A 112 6.21 -1.37 3.52
CA ARG A 112 7.65 -1.70 3.60
C ARG A 112 8.46 -1.12 2.44
N ARG A 113 7.91 -1.14 1.23
CA ARG A 113 8.57 -0.57 0.05
C ARG A 113 8.63 0.95 0.14
N ILE A 114 7.52 1.57 0.55
CA ILE A 114 7.44 3.02 0.74
C ILE A 114 8.45 3.48 1.79
N PHE A 115 8.52 2.78 2.93
CA PHE A 115 9.49 3.07 3.98
C PHE A 115 10.92 3.01 3.45
N ARG A 116 11.32 1.87 2.88
CA ARG A 116 12.69 1.63 2.39
C ARG A 116 13.11 2.62 1.30
N ASP A 117 12.21 2.91 0.36
CA ASP A 117 12.56 3.66 -0.85
C ASP A 117 12.43 5.18 -0.65
N LEU A 118 11.54 5.64 0.24
CA LEU A 118 11.17 7.05 0.35
C LEU A 118 11.41 7.64 1.74
N ILE A 119 11.13 6.90 2.83
CA ILE A 119 11.17 7.44 4.20
C ILE A 119 12.54 7.21 4.84
N ASP A 120 13.07 5.99 4.75
CA ASP A 120 14.39 5.61 5.29
C ASP A 120 15.51 6.25 4.46
N THR A 121 15.58 7.57 4.47
CA THR A 121 16.56 8.36 3.72
C THR A 121 17.43 9.13 4.72
N PRO A 122 18.77 8.96 4.65
CA PRO A 122 19.67 9.72 5.49
C PRO A 122 19.59 11.20 5.13
N ALA A 123 19.71 12.06 6.16
CA ALA A 123 19.64 13.49 6.00
C ALA A 123 20.61 14.20 6.96
N THR A 124 21.00 15.41 6.62
CA THR A 124 21.65 16.35 7.52
C THR A 124 20.58 17.30 8.05
N VAL A 125 20.51 17.47 9.37
CA VAL A 125 19.54 18.36 10.02
C VAL A 125 20.29 19.51 10.66
N GLU A 126 19.94 20.74 10.28
CA GLU A 126 20.42 21.99 10.87
C GLU A 126 19.29 22.67 11.60
N ILE A 127 19.51 23.02 12.86
CA ILE A 127 18.51 23.64 13.73
C ILE A 127 18.99 25.02 14.13
N SER A 128 18.21 26.04 13.79
CA SER A 128 18.38 27.41 14.23
C SER A 128 17.22 27.85 15.13
N ASN A 129 17.25 29.10 15.60
CA ASN A 129 16.15 29.66 16.39
C ASN A 129 14.85 29.83 15.59
N GLU A 130 14.92 29.97 14.26
CA GLU A 130 13.79 30.30 13.40
C GLU A 130 13.43 29.15 12.46
N GLU A 131 14.40 28.32 12.09
CA GLU A 131 14.25 27.31 11.03
C GLU A 131 14.87 25.97 11.42
N VAL A 132 14.21 24.90 11.02
CA VAL A 132 14.75 23.53 10.96
C VAL A 132 14.93 23.17 9.49
N ARG A 133 16.19 23.05 9.07
CA ARG A 133 16.52 22.66 7.69
C ARG A 133 16.94 21.21 7.64
N VAL A 134 16.26 20.42 6.80
CA VAL A 134 16.57 19.02 6.56
C VAL A 134 17.06 18.88 5.12
N HIS A 135 18.33 18.51 4.96
CA HIS A 135 18.92 18.22 3.65
C HIS A 135 18.99 16.70 3.45
N LEU A 136 18.15 16.17 2.53
CA LEU A 136 18.10 14.74 2.21
C LEU A 136 19.32 14.36 1.37
N HIS A 137 20.03 13.31 1.76
CA HIS A 137 21.17 12.82 1.02
C HIS A 137 20.73 12.10 -0.25
N ARG A 138 21.59 12.16 -1.28
CA ARG A 138 21.30 11.59 -2.60
C ARG A 138 21.06 10.08 -2.52
N ARG A 139 19.88 9.65 -2.97
CA ARG A 139 19.46 8.25 -3.12
C ARG A 139 18.74 8.04 -4.44
N ALA A 140 18.65 6.78 -4.89
CA ALA A 140 18.04 6.42 -6.17
C ALA A 140 16.58 6.91 -6.33
N HIS A 141 15.82 6.96 -5.23
CA HIS A 141 14.42 7.36 -5.25
C HIS A 141 14.16 8.82 -4.82
N LEU A 142 15.20 9.56 -4.43
CA LEU A 142 15.08 10.96 -4.05
C LEU A 142 14.39 11.84 -5.13
N PRO A 143 14.66 11.67 -6.45
CA PRO A 143 13.96 12.43 -7.48
C PRO A 143 12.43 12.25 -7.45
N VAL A 144 11.93 11.08 -7.04
CA VAL A 144 10.49 10.83 -6.92
C VAL A 144 9.89 11.67 -5.78
N VAL A 145 10.60 11.75 -4.65
CA VAL A 145 10.18 12.55 -3.49
C VAL A 145 10.19 14.04 -3.84
N LEU A 146 11.26 14.54 -4.46
CA LEU A 146 11.37 15.95 -4.83
C LEU A 146 10.33 16.35 -5.89
N SER A 147 10.05 15.48 -6.86
CA SER A 147 9.05 15.75 -7.91
C SER A 147 7.59 15.68 -7.43
N SER A 148 7.33 15.18 -6.22
CA SER A 148 5.98 15.08 -5.67
C SER A 148 5.36 16.43 -5.28
N GLY A 149 6.18 17.47 -5.14
CA GLY A 149 5.77 18.78 -4.65
C GLY A 149 5.49 18.86 -3.15
N LEU A 150 5.55 17.73 -2.43
CA LEU A 150 5.26 17.69 -0.98
C LEU A 150 6.26 18.46 -0.12
N LEU A 151 7.48 18.64 -0.63
CA LEU A 151 8.58 19.29 0.10
C LEU A 151 8.79 20.75 -0.31
N ASN A 152 7.97 21.28 -1.22
CA ASN A 152 8.14 22.65 -1.75
C ASN A 152 7.60 23.74 -0.81
N GLU A 153 6.81 23.36 0.19
CA GLU A 153 6.20 24.30 1.14
C GLU A 153 6.97 24.30 2.45
N GLU A 154 7.23 25.49 2.96
CA GLU A 154 7.68 25.65 4.34
C GLU A 154 6.50 25.42 5.28
N VAL A 155 6.69 24.53 6.25
CA VAL A 155 5.66 24.18 7.23
C VAL A 155 6.10 24.69 8.60
N ALA A 156 5.28 25.51 9.24
CA ALA A 156 5.50 25.89 10.63
C ALA A 156 5.32 24.67 11.55
N ILE A 157 6.23 24.53 12.52
CA ILE A 157 6.15 23.49 13.56
C ILE A 157 5.51 24.13 14.82
N PRO A 158 4.18 23.97 15.02
CA PRO A 158 3.45 24.72 16.06
C PRO A 158 3.93 24.42 17.48
N TRP A 159 4.32 23.16 17.73
CA TRP A 159 4.78 22.71 19.05
C TRP A 159 6.28 23.00 19.31
N TRP A 160 6.95 23.69 18.40
CA TRP A 160 8.35 24.06 18.50
C TRP A 160 8.56 25.55 18.20
N ASP A 161 7.88 26.38 18.96
CA ASP A 161 7.93 27.85 18.89
C ASP A 161 7.65 28.43 17.50
N GLY A 162 6.90 27.70 16.67
CA GLY A 162 6.55 28.13 15.33
C GLY A 162 7.70 28.15 14.32
N ARG A 163 8.82 27.49 14.60
CA ARG A 163 9.93 27.35 13.65
C ARG A 163 9.47 26.82 12.32
N SER A 164 10.02 27.33 11.24
CA SER A 164 9.73 26.78 9.90
C SER A 164 10.54 25.51 9.65
N LEU A 165 9.88 24.49 9.04
CA LEU A 165 10.52 23.29 8.53
C LEU A 165 10.73 23.43 7.03
N ARG A 166 11.97 23.32 6.59
CA ARG A 166 12.34 23.28 5.18
C ARG A 166 13.07 21.99 4.87
N ILE A 167 12.59 21.24 3.87
CA ILE A 167 13.23 20.00 3.42
C ILE A 167 13.77 20.19 2.01
N THR A 168 15.04 19.88 1.81
CA THR A 168 15.74 20.01 0.54
C THR A 168 16.48 18.71 0.20
N GLY A 169 16.90 18.53 -1.07
CA GLY A 169 17.68 17.37 -1.49
C GLY A 169 18.54 17.65 -2.71
#